data_a013aaebbf3632c3b7854c113612ed75
#
_entry.id   a013aaebbf3632c3b7854c113612ed75
#
_cell.length_a   1.000
_cell.length_b   1.000
_cell.length_c   1.000
_cell.angle_alpha   90.00
_cell.angle_beta   90.00
_cell.angle_gamma   90.00
#
_symmetry.space_group_name_H-M   'P 1'
#
loop_
_entity.id
_entity.type
_entity.pdbx_description
1 polymer ?
#
loop_
_entity_poly.entity_id
_entity_poly.type
_entity_poly.pdbx_seq_one_letter_code
_entity_poly.pdbx_strand_id
1 'polypeptide(L)'
;DVCSSDLEATASMEQVRQRAATFLNARSAEELVFVRGTTEGINLVANSWGNANVGAGDNIIVSAMEHHANIVPWQMLCARVGAQLRVIPLNQDGTLQLDAIPGLFDERTRLLAITQVSNVLGTENPIAALTALAHQHGAKVLVDGAQAVMHHPVDVQALECDFYAFSAHKLYGPTGIGVLYVKQDILQEMAPWEGGGSMIATVSLTEGTTWAKAPWRFEAGTPNTGGIIGLGAALDYVSALGLTHIAEYEQTLMRYALQALENVADLTLYGPQDRLGAIAFNLGKHHAYDVGSFLDNYGIAVRTGHHCAMPLMAFYGVPAMCRASLAMYNTTEEVDRLVAGLQRIHKLLS
;
A
#
# COMPACT_ATOMS: atom_id res chain seq x y z
N ASP A 1 37.98 15.06 4.27
CA ASP A 1 37.12 15.00 3.11
C ASP A 1 35.80 14.25 3.33
N VAL A 2 35.40 14.14 4.56
CA VAL A 2 34.06 13.65 4.95
C VAL A 2 32.97 14.57 4.35
N CYS A 3 33.22 15.89 4.26
CA CYS A 3 32.25 16.86 3.77
C CYS A 3 31.86 16.71 2.29
N SER A 4 32.76 16.29 1.39
CA SER A 4 32.39 16.15 -0.03
C SER A 4 31.53 14.92 -0.29
N SER A 5 31.83 13.78 0.34
CA SER A 5 31.02 12.57 0.24
C SER A 5 29.62 12.77 0.83
N ASP A 6 29.49 13.53 1.92
CA ASP A 6 28.21 13.85 2.53
C ASP A 6 27.37 14.78 1.66
N LEU A 7 27.99 15.75 0.96
CA LEU A 7 27.32 16.62 0.02
C LEU A 7 26.82 15.87 -1.22
N GLU A 8 27.63 14.96 -1.76
CA GLU A 8 27.24 14.11 -2.90
C GLU A 8 26.11 13.16 -2.51
N ALA A 9 26.17 12.54 -1.34
CA ALA A 9 25.12 11.67 -0.82
C ALA A 9 23.80 12.44 -0.64
N THR A 10 23.85 13.63 -0.02
CA THR A 10 22.69 14.49 0.17
C THR A 10 22.09 14.93 -1.17
N ALA A 11 22.92 15.35 -2.12
CA ALA A 11 22.46 15.74 -3.45
C ALA A 11 21.79 14.55 -4.18
N SER A 12 22.35 13.36 -4.07
CA SER A 12 21.80 12.14 -4.66
C SER A 12 20.44 11.79 -4.05
N MET A 13 20.29 11.90 -2.72
CA MET A 13 19.02 11.65 -2.04
C MET A 13 17.93 12.63 -2.49
N GLU A 14 18.24 13.93 -2.57
CA GLU A 14 17.28 14.94 -3.02
C GLU A 14 16.90 14.77 -4.50
N GLN A 15 17.81 14.29 -5.35
CA GLN A 15 17.47 13.90 -6.72
C GLN A 15 16.48 12.72 -6.75
N VAL A 16 16.63 11.75 -5.86
CA VAL A 16 15.66 10.64 -5.75
C VAL A 16 14.30 11.14 -5.27
N ARG A 17 14.27 12.09 -4.31
CA ARG A 17 13.02 12.73 -3.88
C ARG A 17 12.31 13.40 -5.06
N GLN A 18 13.05 14.12 -5.90
CA GLN A 18 12.51 14.74 -7.12
C GLN A 18 11.97 13.69 -8.11
N ARG A 19 12.69 12.57 -8.31
CA ARG A 19 12.21 11.45 -9.16
C ARG A 19 10.93 10.84 -8.61
N ALA A 20 10.87 10.61 -7.31
CA ALA A 20 9.66 10.07 -6.66
C ALA A 20 8.47 11.04 -6.79
N ALA A 21 8.72 12.36 -6.70
CA ALA A 21 7.69 13.36 -6.94
C ALA A 21 7.18 13.32 -8.40
N THR A 22 8.07 13.21 -9.36
CA THR A 22 7.70 13.04 -10.77
C THR A 22 6.94 11.75 -11.01
N PHE A 23 7.38 10.65 -10.39
CA PHE A 23 6.75 9.33 -10.50
C PHE A 23 5.29 9.32 -10.00
N LEU A 24 4.99 10.04 -8.92
CA LEU A 24 3.64 10.18 -8.36
C LEU A 24 2.86 11.35 -8.96
N ASN A 25 3.44 12.15 -9.86
CA ASN A 25 2.90 13.44 -10.31
C ASN A 25 2.57 14.38 -9.13
N ALA A 26 3.41 14.42 -8.10
CA ALA A 26 3.31 15.40 -7.01
C ALA A 26 3.70 16.79 -7.50
N ARG A 27 3.15 17.85 -6.89
CA ARG A 27 3.43 19.23 -7.28
C ARG A 27 4.86 19.67 -6.94
N SER A 28 5.40 19.13 -5.85
CA SER A 28 6.72 19.44 -5.34
C SER A 28 7.36 18.23 -4.69
N ALA A 29 8.69 18.12 -4.77
CA ALA A 29 9.45 17.15 -4.02
C ALA A 29 9.32 17.36 -2.49
N GLU A 30 9.02 18.58 -2.04
CA GLU A 30 8.80 18.90 -0.63
C GLU A 30 7.52 18.28 -0.05
N GLU A 31 6.63 17.73 -0.88
CA GLU A 31 5.46 16.95 -0.47
C GLU A 31 5.79 15.49 -0.10
N LEU A 32 7.04 15.06 -0.29
CA LEU A 32 7.46 13.67 -0.08
C LEU A 32 8.36 13.53 1.15
N VAL A 33 8.02 12.56 1.99
CA VAL A 33 8.80 12.15 3.16
C VAL A 33 9.34 10.76 2.92
N PHE A 34 10.64 10.55 3.10
CA PHE A 34 11.23 9.22 3.12
C PHE A 34 10.91 8.52 4.45
N VAL A 35 10.39 7.30 4.32
CA VAL A 35 10.00 6.43 5.45
C VAL A 35 10.58 5.04 5.24
N ARG A 36 10.55 4.18 6.26
CA ARG A 36 11.03 2.78 6.15
C ARG A 36 10.10 1.89 5.30
N GLY A 37 8.91 2.38 4.96
CA GLY A 37 7.90 1.69 4.16
C GLY A 37 6.51 2.21 4.45
N THR A 38 5.50 1.66 3.76
CA THR A 38 4.09 2.03 3.88
C THR A 38 3.60 2.03 5.33
N THR A 39 3.97 1.01 6.10
CA THR A 39 3.56 0.89 7.52
C THR A 39 4.01 2.10 8.33
N GLU A 40 5.27 2.55 8.18
CA GLU A 40 5.75 3.74 8.88
C GLU A 40 5.06 5.00 8.38
N GLY A 41 4.85 5.15 7.07
CA GLY A 41 4.13 6.30 6.51
C GLY A 41 2.73 6.44 7.10
N ILE A 42 1.97 5.35 7.21
CA ILE A 42 0.65 5.34 7.83
C ILE A 42 0.74 5.67 9.33
N ASN A 43 1.71 5.12 10.06
CA ASN A 43 1.92 5.44 11.47
C ASN A 43 2.33 6.90 11.68
N LEU A 44 3.13 7.47 10.80
CA LEU A 44 3.48 8.89 10.83
C LEU A 44 2.22 9.76 10.73
N VAL A 45 1.35 9.47 9.77
CA VAL A 45 0.07 10.20 9.63
C VAL A 45 -0.79 10.02 10.87
N ALA A 46 -0.92 8.81 11.41
CA ALA A 46 -1.72 8.53 12.60
C ALA A 46 -1.20 9.25 13.85
N ASN A 47 0.12 9.33 14.03
CA ASN A 47 0.73 9.90 15.22
C ASN A 47 1.00 11.42 15.12
N SER A 48 1.15 11.97 13.92
CA SER A 48 1.30 13.40 13.69
C SER A 48 -0.06 14.04 13.40
N TRP A 49 -0.57 13.89 12.20
CA TRP A 49 -1.85 14.48 11.78
C TRP A 49 -3.04 13.95 12.62
N GLY A 50 -3.10 12.63 12.82
CA GLY A 50 -4.21 11.99 13.54
C GLY A 50 -4.36 12.48 14.97
N ASN A 51 -3.25 12.59 15.72
CA ASN A 51 -3.28 13.10 17.10
C ASN A 51 -3.77 14.56 17.21
N ALA A 52 -3.56 15.37 16.17
CA ALA A 52 -3.95 16.77 16.17
C ALA A 52 -5.40 16.99 15.68
N ASN A 53 -5.93 16.09 14.85
CA ASN A 53 -7.17 16.30 14.09
C ASN A 53 -8.30 15.33 14.43
N VAL A 54 -8.02 14.26 15.19
CA VAL A 54 -9.02 13.25 15.59
C VAL A 54 -9.20 13.27 17.09
N GLY A 55 -10.43 13.43 17.55
CA GLY A 55 -10.76 13.51 18.97
C GLY A 55 -11.92 12.60 19.36
N ALA A 56 -12.35 12.71 20.62
CA ALA A 56 -13.43 11.91 21.16
C ALA A 56 -14.73 12.08 20.36
N GLY A 57 -15.36 10.97 19.99
CA GLY A 57 -16.59 10.95 19.20
C GLY A 57 -16.40 11.16 17.70
N ASP A 58 -15.18 11.43 17.22
CA ASP A 58 -14.88 11.42 15.79
C ASP A 58 -14.81 10.00 15.25
N ASN A 59 -14.78 9.84 13.93
CA ASN A 59 -14.63 8.53 13.30
C ASN A 59 -13.64 8.55 12.14
N ILE A 60 -13.04 7.37 11.92
CA ILE A 60 -12.17 7.04 10.80
C ILE A 60 -12.81 5.91 10.04
N ILE A 61 -12.81 5.99 8.71
CA ILE A 61 -13.36 4.96 7.83
C ILE A 61 -12.22 4.18 7.20
N VAL A 62 -12.30 2.84 7.23
CA VAL A 62 -11.41 1.91 6.50
C VAL A 62 -12.26 0.90 5.73
N SER A 63 -11.67 0.13 4.82
CA SER A 63 -12.40 -0.98 4.19
C SER A 63 -12.12 -2.33 4.89
N ALA A 64 -13.02 -3.30 4.68
CA ALA A 64 -12.83 -4.66 5.19
C ALA A 64 -11.71 -5.44 4.47
N MET A 65 -11.16 -4.92 3.35
CA MET A 65 -10.05 -5.55 2.63
C MET A 65 -8.67 -5.01 2.97
N GLU A 66 -8.56 -4.06 3.92
CA GLU A 66 -7.29 -3.40 4.23
C GLU A 66 -6.21 -4.39 4.73
N HIS A 67 -4.97 -4.12 4.34
CA HIS A 67 -3.80 -4.69 5.00
C HIS A 67 -3.74 -4.23 6.46
N HIS A 68 -3.22 -5.06 7.38
CA HIS A 68 -3.10 -4.70 8.80
C HIS A 68 -2.42 -3.35 9.05
N ALA A 69 -1.47 -2.96 8.20
CA ALA A 69 -0.79 -1.66 8.29
C ALA A 69 -1.75 -0.47 8.14
N ASN A 70 -2.89 -0.66 7.47
CA ASN A 70 -3.92 0.37 7.29
C ASN A 70 -5.19 0.11 8.15
N ILE A 71 -5.08 -0.72 9.17
CA ILE A 71 -6.12 -0.95 10.20
C ILE A 71 -5.58 -0.62 11.59
N VAL A 72 -4.47 -1.27 11.97
CA VAL A 72 -3.96 -1.27 13.35
C VAL A 72 -3.59 0.13 13.84
N PRO A 73 -2.89 0.99 13.08
CA PRO A 73 -2.58 2.36 13.53
C PRO A 73 -3.83 3.18 13.83
N TRP A 74 -4.89 2.98 13.05
CA TRP A 74 -6.17 3.67 13.26
C TRP A 74 -6.93 3.14 14.47
N GLN A 75 -6.90 1.84 14.73
CA GLN A 75 -7.45 1.27 15.96
C GLN A 75 -6.71 1.81 17.19
N MET A 76 -5.37 1.89 17.13
CA MET A 76 -4.56 2.47 18.20
C MET A 76 -4.87 3.95 18.43
N LEU A 77 -5.03 4.73 17.37
CA LEU A 77 -5.42 6.15 17.47
C LEU A 77 -6.81 6.27 18.08
N CYS A 78 -7.81 5.56 17.54
CA CYS A 78 -9.18 5.60 18.04
C CYS A 78 -9.26 5.24 19.53
N ALA A 79 -8.56 4.20 19.96
CA ALA A 79 -8.51 3.80 21.37
C ALA A 79 -7.89 4.88 22.27
N ARG A 80 -6.87 5.58 21.77
CA ARG A 80 -6.16 6.63 22.51
C ARG A 80 -6.99 7.90 22.69
N VAL A 81 -7.76 8.31 21.66
CA VAL A 81 -8.46 9.58 21.62
C VAL A 81 -9.98 9.45 21.85
N GLY A 82 -10.52 8.24 21.96
CA GLY A 82 -11.97 8.02 22.11
C GLY A 82 -12.76 8.18 20.80
N ALA A 83 -12.13 7.96 19.66
CA ALA A 83 -12.76 7.94 18.34
C ALA A 83 -13.26 6.54 17.97
N GLN A 84 -13.99 6.43 16.86
CA GLN A 84 -14.54 5.17 16.37
C GLN A 84 -13.96 4.80 15.00
N LEU A 85 -13.76 3.51 14.76
CA LEU A 85 -13.44 2.97 13.45
C LEU A 85 -14.73 2.48 12.78
N ARG A 86 -14.99 2.94 11.56
CA ARG A 86 -16.09 2.47 10.70
C ARG A 86 -15.53 1.69 9.53
N VAL A 87 -16.27 0.69 9.07
CA VAL A 87 -15.77 -0.25 8.05
C VAL A 87 -16.68 -0.26 6.84
N ILE A 88 -16.11 -0.03 5.65
CA ILE A 88 -16.79 -0.22 4.38
C ILE A 88 -16.91 -1.73 4.12
N PRO A 89 -18.15 -2.25 3.98
CA PRO A 89 -18.37 -3.66 3.71
C PRO A 89 -18.01 -4.04 2.28
N LEU A 90 -17.90 -5.36 2.03
CA LEU A 90 -17.57 -5.92 0.73
C LEU A 90 -18.76 -6.66 0.12
N ASN A 91 -18.84 -6.67 -1.20
CA ASN A 91 -19.61 -7.61 -1.99
C ASN A 91 -18.92 -8.99 -2.00
N GLN A 92 -19.66 -10.04 -2.31
CA GLN A 92 -19.11 -11.41 -2.35
C GLN A 92 -17.99 -11.59 -3.39
N ASP A 93 -17.97 -10.79 -4.44
CA ASP A 93 -16.90 -10.76 -5.43
C ASP A 93 -15.64 -10.02 -4.97
N GLY A 94 -15.62 -9.48 -3.74
CA GLY A 94 -14.47 -8.78 -3.17
C GLY A 94 -14.33 -7.32 -3.63
N THR A 95 -15.37 -6.73 -4.22
CA THR A 95 -15.46 -5.28 -4.45
C THR A 95 -16.08 -4.57 -3.24
N LEU A 96 -15.90 -3.25 -3.14
CA LEU A 96 -16.55 -2.45 -2.10
C LEU A 96 -18.06 -2.36 -2.34
N GLN A 97 -18.88 -2.40 -1.27
CA GLN A 97 -20.30 -2.05 -1.35
C GLN A 97 -20.45 -0.52 -1.46
N LEU A 98 -20.33 0.01 -2.67
CA LEU A 98 -20.32 1.46 -2.92
C LEU A 98 -21.57 2.17 -2.40
N ASP A 99 -22.74 1.52 -2.48
CA ASP A 99 -24.01 2.07 -2.02
C ASP A 99 -24.08 2.25 -0.51
N ALA A 100 -23.29 1.49 0.25
CA ALA A 100 -23.21 1.61 1.72
C ALA A 100 -22.31 2.77 2.18
N ILE A 101 -21.38 3.22 1.33
CA ILE A 101 -20.33 4.18 1.71
C ILE A 101 -20.88 5.54 2.15
N PRO A 102 -21.83 6.18 1.43
CA PRO A 102 -22.35 7.49 1.85
C PRO A 102 -22.93 7.51 3.27
N GLY A 103 -23.55 6.39 3.68
CA GLY A 103 -24.12 6.24 5.03
C GLY A 103 -23.08 6.08 6.15
N LEU A 104 -21.82 5.88 5.82
CA LEU A 104 -20.73 5.81 6.80
C LEU A 104 -20.15 7.18 7.15
N PHE A 105 -20.36 8.20 6.30
CA PHE A 105 -19.89 9.55 6.52
C PHE A 105 -20.89 10.39 7.33
N ASP A 106 -20.36 11.18 8.23
CA ASP A 106 -21.06 12.23 8.95
C ASP A 106 -20.12 13.42 9.25
N GLU A 107 -20.60 14.42 9.95
CA GLU A 107 -19.84 15.62 10.33
C GLU A 107 -18.67 15.35 11.29
N ARG A 108 -18.64 14.16 11.89
CA ARG A 108 -17.57 13.69 12.78
C ARG A 108 -16.54 12.82 12.06
N THR A 109 -16.71 12.54 10.77
CA THR A 109 -15.75 11.78 9.98
C THR A 109 -14.53 12.65 9.68
N ARG A 110 -13.34 12.18 10.07
CA ARG A 110 -12.07 12.91 9.90
C ARG A 110 -11.19 12.34 8.82
N LEU A 111 -11.22 11.03 8.62
CA LEU A 111 -10.33 10.34 7.69
C LEU A 111 -11.04 9.17 7.01
N LEU A 112 -10.79 9.03 5.73
CA LEU A 112 -10.93 7.78 4.97
C LEU A 112 -9.53 7.23 4.71
N ALA A 113 -9.20 6.04 5.25
CA ALA A 113 -7.94 5.36 4.99
C ALA A 113 -8.22 4.08 4.19
N ILE A 114 -7.74 4.05 2.93
CA ILE A 114 -8.17 3.03 1.97
C ILE A 114 -7.03 2.54 1.09
N THR A 115 -6.99 1.24 0.83
CA THR A 115 -6.05 0.67 -0.15
C THR A 115 -6.50 0.99 -1.58
N GLN A 116 -5.55 1.33 -2.44
CA GLN A 116 -5.85 1.50 -3.86
C GLN A 116 -6.04 0.16 -4.55
N VAL A 117 -5.15 -0.81 -4.28
CA VAL A 117 -5.23 -2.18 -4.78
C VAL A 117 -5.09 -3.16 -3.62
N SER A 118 -6.04 -4.08 -3.50
CA SER A 118 -6.00 -5.11 -2.45
C SER A 118 -4.81 -6.04 -2.64
N ASN A 119 -4.03 -6.23 -1.58
CA ASN A 119 -2.88 -7.14 -1.57
C ASN A 119 -3.28 -8.63 -1.62
N VAL A 120 -4.54 -8.96 -1.44
CA VAL A 120 -5.06 -10.33 -1.48
C VAL A 120 -5.86 -10.56 -2.75
N LEU A 121 -6.84 -9.71 -3.02
CA LEU A 121 -7.84 -9.90 -4.07
C LEU A 121 -7.42 -9.31 -5.42
N GLY A 122 -6.45 -8.37 -5.41
CA GLY A 122 -6.12 -7.55 -6.58
C GLY A 122 -7.21 -6.54 -6.96
N THR A 123 -8.27 -6.42 -6.16
CA THR A 123 -9.34 -5.44 -6.38
C THR A 123 -8.76 -4.03 -6.41
N GLU A 124 -9.01 -3.29 -7.48
CA GLU A 124 -8.71 -1.87 -7.58
C GLU A 124 -9.91 -1.04 -7.13
N ASN A 125 -9.68 -0.12 -6.19
CA ASN A 125 -10.73 0.73 -5.63
C ASN A 125 -10.81 2.08 -6.35
N PRO A 126 -12.02 2.67 -6.50
CA PRO A 126 -12.23 3.93 -7.22
C PRO A 126 -11.81 5.15 -6.37
N ILE A 127 -10.50 5.32 -6.15
CA ILE A 127 -9.94 6.29 -5.20
C ILE A 127 -10.41 7.72 -5.46
N ALA A 128 -10.40 8.18 -6.72
CA ALA A 128 -10.81 9.56 -7.04
C ALA A 128 -12.27 9.84 -6.63
N ALA A 129 -13.19 8.90 -6.88
CA ALA A 129 -14.59 9.04 -6.48
C ALA A 129 -14.76 9.00 -4.96
N LEU A 130 -14.02 8.13 -4.27
CA LEU A 130 -14.04 8.03 -2.81
C LEU A 130 -13.44 9.28 -2.16
N THR A 131 -12.38 9.83 -2.75
CA THR A 131 -11.76 11.08 -2.30
C THR A 131 -12.74 12.26 -2.43
N ALA A 132 -13.41 12.38 -3.58
CA ALA A 132 -14.40 13.42 -3.78
C ALA A 132 -15.55 13.34 -2.75
N LEU A 133 -16.04 12.14 -2.46
CA LEU A 133 -17.06 11.91 -1.43
C LEU A 133 -16.55 12.30 -0.03
N ALA A 134 -15.36 11.84 0.35
CA ALA A 134 -14.77 12.15 1.65
C ALA A 134 -14.61 13.68 1.84
N HIS A 135 -14.10 14.37 0.81
CA HIS A 135 -13.91 15.81 0.85
C HIS A 135 -15.24 16.58 0.96
N GLN A 136 -16.35 16.10 0.39
CA GLN A 136 -17.68 16.68 0.58
C GLN A 136 -18.12 16.67 2.04
N HIS A 137 -17.63 15.72 2.84
CA HIS A 137 -17.86 15.61 4.28
C HIS A 137 -16.74 16.25 5.14
N GLY A 138 -15.76 16.92 4.52
CA GLY A 138 -14.63 17.54 5.21
C GLY A 138 -13.57 16.54 5.72
N ALA A 139 -13.70 15.26 5.38
CA ALA A 139 -12.75 14.22 5.76
C ALA A 139 -11.52 14.21 4.83
N LYS A 140 -10.33 13.93 5.40
CA LYS A 140 -9.12 13.71 4.63
C LYS A 140 -9.05 12.27 4.11
N VAL A 141 -8.20 12.03 3.10
CA VAL A 141 -8.04 10.71 2.48
C VAL A 141 -6.59 10.27 2.48
N LEU A 142 -6.32 9.11 3.12
CA LEU A 142 -5.06 8.41 3.03
C LEU A 142 -5.21 7.19 2.12
N VAL A 143 -4.34 7.09 1.13
CA VAL A 143 -4.30 5.95 0.20
C VAL A 143 -3.09 5.06 0.51
N ASP A 144 -3.34 3.79 0.81
CA ASP A 144 -2.32 2.76 0.78
C ASP A 144 -2.10 2.33 -0.67
N GLY A 145 -1.04 2.85 -1.27
CA GLY A 145 -0.64 2.58 -2.65
C GLY A 145 0.37 1.43 -2.80
N ALA A 146 0.62 0.68 -1.73
CA ALA A 146 1.68 -0.32 -1.69
C ALA A 146 1.57 -1.40 -2.79
N GLN A 147 0.36 -1.71 -3.25
CA GLN A 147 0.12 -2.67 -4.34
C GLN A 147 -0.22 -2.01 -5.68
N ALA A 148 -0.33 -0.68 -5.74
CA ALA A 148 -0.70 0.02 -6.97
C ALA A 148 0.51 0.48 -7.78
N VAL A 149 1.53 1.05 -7.11
CA VAL A 149 2.66 1.76 -7.73
C VAL A 149 3.49 0.93 -8.72
N MET A 150 3.44 -0.38 -8.65
CA MET A 150 4.17 -1.27 -9.54
C MET A 150 3.36 -1.74 -10.75
N HIS A 151 2.04 -1.57 -10.73
CA HIS A 151 1.14 -2.13 -11.74
C HIS A 151 0.65 -1.09 -12.76
N HIS A 152 0.54 0.18 -12.36
CA HIS A 152 0.08 1.25 -13.25
C HIS A 152 0.56 2.62 -12.78
N PRO A 153 0.51 3.66 -13.65
CA PRO A 153 0.84 5.03 -13.27
C PRO A 153 -0.06 5.53 -12.13
N VAL A 154 0.54 6.22 -11.18
CA VAL A 154 -0.17 6.87 -10.08
C VAL A 154 -0.05 8.39 -10.24
N ASP A 155 -1.18 9.07 -10.18
CA ASP A 155 -1.27 10.53 -10.25
C ASP A 155 -1.99 11.05 -9.01
N VAL A 156 -1.22 11.48 -8.00
CA VAL A 156 -1.77 11.95 -6.72
C VAL A 156 -2.56 13.24 -6.87
N GLN A 157 -2.30 14.04 -7.92
CA GLN A 157 -3.08 15.24 -8.22
C GLN A 157 -4.46 14.87 -8.78
N ALA A 158 -4.53 13.90 -9.70
CA ALA A 158 -5.79 13.40 -10.24
C ALA A 158 -6.62 12.63 -9.21
N LEU A 159 -5.95 11.88 -8.31
CA LEU A 159 -6.62 11.21 -7.18
C LEU A 159 -7.13 12.19 -6.13
N GLU A 160 -6.58 13.40 -6.08
CA GLU A 160 -6.85 14.43 -5.08
C GLU A 160 -6.68 13.95 -3.63
N CYS A 161 -6.01 12.82 -3.40
CA CYS A 161 -5.76 12.28 -2.06
C CYS A 161 -4.87 13.21 -1.23
N ASP A 162 -5.07 13.19 0.09
CA ASP A 162 -4.32 14.04 1.02
C ASP A 162 -3.00 13.40 1.46
N PHE A 163 -2.98 12.06 1.51
CA PHE A 163 -1.82 11.25 1.84
C PHE A 163 -1.75 10.04 0.90
N TYR A 164 -0.54 9.65 0.50
CA TYR A 164 -0.30 8.46 -0.31
C TYR A 164 0.98 7.76 0.16
N ALA A 165 0.94 6.46 0.48
CA ALA A 165 2.09 5.74 1.00
C ALA A 165 2.41 4.49 0.18
N PHE A 166 3.71 4.25 -0.09
CA PHE A 166 4.17 3.01 -0.70
C PHE A 166 5.54 2.58 -0.19
N SER A 167 5.91 1.32 -0.47
CA SER A 167 7.19 0.72 -0.10
C SER A 167 8.02 0.38 -1.34
N ALA A 168 9.31 0.71 -1.32
CA ALA A 168 10.20 0.48 -2.45
C ALA A 168 10.34 -1.00 -2.83
N HIS A 169 10.37 -1.92 -1.84
CA HIS A 169 10.53 -3.36 -2.10
C HIS A 169 9.37 -3.98 -2.90
N LYS A 170 8.24 -3.31 -3.01
CA LYS A 170 7.13 -3.71 -3.89
C LYS A 170 7.25 -3.09 -5.29
N LEU A 171 8.07 -2.05 -5.44
CA LEU A 171 8.39 -1.39 -6.70
C LEU A 171 9.80 -1.80 -7.20
N TYR A 172 10.16 -3.07 -7.01
CA TYR A 172 11.46 -3.65 -7.43
C TYR A 172 12.70 -3.00 -6.77
N GLY A 173 12.50 -2.17 -5.75
CA GLY A 173 13.53 -1.49 -4.98
C GLY A 173 13.93 -2.24 -3.71
N PRO A 174 14.81 -1.65 -2.89
CA PRO A 174 15.29 -2.27 -1.67
C PRO A 174 14.24 -2.28 -0.55
N THR A 175 14.43 -3.16 0.43
CA THR A 175 13.69 -3.15 1.71
C THR A 175 14.14 -1.98 2.59
N GLY A 176 13.32 -1.61 3.58
CA GLY A 176 13.66 -0.59 4.58
C GLY A 176 13.62 0.84 4.06
N ILE A 177 12.98 1.07 2.93
CA ILE A 177 12.69 2.39 2.36
C ILE A 177 11.31 2.43 1.73
N GLY A 178 10.66 3.57 1.78
CA GLY A 178 9.38 3.88 1.17
C GLY A 178 9.17 5.39 1.11
N VAL A 179 8.03 5.79 0.63
CA VAL A 179 7.65 7.19 0.45
C VAL A 179 6.26 7.41 1.02
N LEU A 180 6.11 8.52 1.74
CA LEU A 180 4.84 9.11 2.11
C LEU A 180 4.71 10.45 1.37
N TYR A 181 3.72 10.56 0.50
CA TYR A 181 3.26 11.83 -0.06
C TYR A 181 2.23 12.46 0.88
N VAL A 182 2.35 13.75 1.09
CA VAL A 182 1.37 14.56 1.84
C VAL A 182 1.17 15.87 1.11
N LYS A 183 -0.08 16.30 0.93
CA LYS A 183 -0.37 17.64 0.39
C LYS A 183 0.37 18.73 1.17
N GLN A 184 0.93 19.70 0.47
CA GLN A 184 1.83 20.72 1.02
C GLN A 184 1.24 21.46 2.21
N ASP A 185 -0.01 21.89 2.12
CA ASP A 185 -0.72 22.62 3.18
C ASP A 185 -0.84 21.79 4.47
N ILE A 186 -1.20 20.53 4.34
CA ILE A 186 -1.30 19.59 5.45
C ILE A 186 0.07 19.33 6.07
N LEU A 187 1.09 19.06 5.22
CA LEU A 187 2.44 18.74 5.68
C LEU A 187 3.06 19.89 6.48
N GLN A 188 2.77 21.14 6.12
CA GLN A 188 3.27 22.32 6.84
C GLN A 188 2.70 22.43 8.26
N GLU A 189 1.45 22.01 8.47
CA GLU A 189 0.75 22.07 9.76
C GLU A 189 1.07 20.86 10.66
N MET A 190 1.55 19.74 10.09
CA MET A 190 1.85 18.54 10.86
C MET A 190 3.05 18.74 11.79
N ALA A 191 2.89 18.32 13.04
CA ALA A 191 3.98 18.26 14.02
C ALA A 191 4.89 17.04 13.76
N PRO A 192 6.20 17.11 14.07
CA PRO A 192 7.05 15.93 14.04
C PRO A 192 6.56 14.88 15.04
N TRP A 193 6.79 13.60 14.76
CA TRP A 193 6.38 12.49 15.61
C TRP A 193 7.57 11.72 16.20
N GLU A 194 8.70 11.70 15.49
CA GLU A 194 9.98 11.21 15.99
C GLU A 194 10.94 12.38 16.16
N GLY A 195 11.72 12.37 17.25
CA GLY A 195 12.69 13.41 17.55
C GLY A 195 14.12 12.89 17.53
N GLY A 196 15.05 13.70 17.06
CA GLY A 196 16.46 13.35 17.01
C GLY A 196 17.31 14.35 16.25
N GLY A 197 18.44 13.93 15.75
CA GLY A 197 19.26 14.73 14.83
C GLY A 197 18.60 14.90 13.47
N SER A 198 19.13 15.77 12.64
CA SER A 198 18.73 16.08 11.26
C SER A 198 17.37 16.81 11.10
N MET A 199 16.40 16.54 11.97
CA MET A 199 15.03 17.05 11.85
C MET A 199 14.78 18.37 12.61
N ILE A 200 15.79 18.94 13.22
CA ILE A 200 15.73 20.16 14.05
C ILE A 200 16.36 21.36 13.34
N ALA A 201 15.92 22.57 13.67
CA ALA A 201 16.59 23.80 13.30
C ALA A 201 17.52 24.25 14.44
N THR A 202 17.01 24.29 15.69
CA THR A 202 17.79 24.63 16.88
C THR A 202 17.40 23.75 18.05
N VAL A 203 18.33 23.48 18.95
CA VAL A 203 18.09 22.78 20.24
C VAL A 203 18.71 23.60 21.36
N SER A 204 17.93 23.91 22.38
CA SER A 204 18.36 24.58 23.60
C SER A 204 17.80 23.86 24.81
N LEU A 205 18.61 23.65 25.83
CA LEU A 205 18.17 23.03 27.09
C LEU A 205 17.22 23.97 27.89
N THR A 206 17.25 25.27 27.63
CA THR A 206 16.46 26.27 28.33
C THR A 206 15.30 26.83 27.52
N GLU A 207 15.46 26.95 26.19
CA GLU A 207 14.46 27.54 25.29
C GLU A 207 13.67 26.49 24.48
N GLY A 208 14.07 25.22 24.59
CA GLY A 208 13.44 24.12 23.85
C GLY A 208 14.01 23.92 22.46
N THR A 209 13.22 23.28 21.59
CA THR A 209 13.63 22.85 20.25
C THR A 209 12.76 23.49 19.19
N THR A 210 13.37 23.96 18.11
CA THR A 210 12.66 24.34 16.87
C THR A 210 12.96 23.33 15.77
N TRP A 211 12.01 23.15 14.85
CA TRP A 211 12.01 22.09 13.87
C TRP A 211 12.55 22.57 12.52
N ALA A 212 13.16 21.68 11.78
CA ALA A 212 13.46 21.88 10.36
C ALA A 212 12.17 22.09 9.56
N LYS A 213 12.29 22.60 8.34
CA LYS A 213 11.15 22.66 7.42
C LYS A 213 10.71 21.24 7.01
N ALA A 214 9.43 21.09 6.65
CA ALA A 214 9.00 19.88 5.95
C ALA A 214 9.68 19.79 4.58
N PRO A 215 9.99 18.59 4.08
CA PRO A 215 9.72 17.28 4.68
C PRO A 215 10.74 16.83 5.75
N TRP A 216 11.90 17.48 5.87
CA TRP A 216 13.04 17.04 6.70
C TRP A 216 12.70 16.93 8.18
N ARG A 217 11.72 17.69 8.70
CA ARG A 217 11.24 17.56 10.09
C ARG A 217 10.63 16.19 10.42
N PHE A 218 10.35 15.37 9.40
CA PHE A 218 9.79 14.03 9.57
C PHE A 218 10.81 12.91 9.35
N GLU A 219 12.06 13.27 9.05
CA GLU A 219 13.16 12.35 8.74
C GLU A 219 14.23 12.41 9.83
N ALA A 220 13.90 11.85 11.03
CA ALA A 220 14.77 11.91 12.18
C ALA A 220 15.98 10.94 12.05
N GLY A 221 17.15 11.42 12.46
CA GLY A 221 18.40 10.63 12.47
C GLY A 221 19.11 10.56 11.13
N THR A 222 20.14 9.74 11.05
CA THR A 222 20.88 9.50 9.81
C THR A 222 19.99 8.75 8.81
N PRO A 223 19.81 9.29 7.60
CA PRO A 223 18.90 8.66 6.62
C PRO A 223 19.45 7.35 6.08
N ASN A 224 18.56 6.49 5.60
CA ASN A 224 18.91 5.28 4.85
C ASN A 224 19.37 5.63 3.41
N THR A 225 20.54 6.25 3.30
CA THR A 225 21.08 6.74 2.02
C THR A 225 21.14 5.65 0.96
N GLY A 226 21.65 4.46 1.31
CA GLY A 226 21.73 3.33 0.38
C GLY A 226 20.35 2.87 -0.11
N GLY A 227 19.36 2.83 0.78
CA GLY A 227 17.97 2.50 0.42
C GLY A 227 17.34 3.56 -0.49
N ILE A 228 17.57 4.85 -0.21
CA ILE A 228 17.04 5.95 -1.03
C ILE A 228 17.64 5.90 -2.45
N ILE A 229 18.96 5.73 -2.58
CA ILE A 229 19.62 5.62 -3.89
C ILE A 229 19.11 4.39 -4.65
N GLY A 230 18.93 3.26 -3.96
CA GLY A 230 18.35 2.04 -4.55
C GLY A 230 16.91 2.22 -5.01
N LEU A 231 16.08 2.99 -4.27
CA LEU A 231 14.75 3.39 -4.74
C LEU A 231 14.85 4.21 -6.03
N GLY A 232 15.81 5.15 -6.11
CA GLY A 232 16.04 5.94 -7.32
C GLY A 232 16.31 5.07 -8.55
N ALA A 233 17.15 4.04 -8.39
CA ALA A 233 17.43 3.09 -9.47
C ALA A 233 16.18 2.29 -9.89
N ALA A 234 15.33 1.89 -8.94
CA ALA A 234 14.08 1.21 -9.23
C ALA A 234 13.09 2.12 -9.98
N LEU A 235 12.97 3.39 -9.56
CA LEU A 235 12.13 4.39 -10.24
C LEU A 235 12.59 4.61 -11.69
N ASP A 236 13.90 4.74 -11.92
CA ASP A 236 14.47 4.90 -13.27
C ASP A 236 14.17 3.65 -14.13
N TYR A 237 14.32 2.46 -13.56
CA TYR A 237 14.08 1.20 -14.27
C TYR A 237 12.63 1.05 -14.72
N VAL A 238 11.66 1.21 -13.82
CA VAL A 238 10.23 1.08 -14.18
C VAL A 238 9.77 2.21 -15.10
N SER A 239 10.30 3.43 -14.92
CA SER A 239 9.98 4.57 -15.79
C SER A 239 10.51 4.34 -17.21
N ALA A 240 11.69 3.73 -17.37
CA ALA A 240 12.25 3.40 -18.68
C ALA A 240 11.45 2.31 -19.41
N LEU A 241 10.88 1.34 -18.70
CA LEU A 241 9.96 0.35 -19.27
C LEU A 241 8.60 0.97 -19.61
N GLY A 242 8.16 1.96 -18.85
CA GLY A 242 6.86 2.60 -18.98
C GLY A 242 5.75 1.84 -18.26
N LEU A 243 5.21 2.45 -17.20
CA LEU A 243 4.15 1.83 -16.38
C LEU A 243 2.87 1.50 -17.16
N THR A 244 2.56 2.25 -18.22
CA THR A 244 1.44 1.94 -19.11
C THR A 244 1.65 0.61 -19.84
N HIS A 245 2.85 0.36 -20.36
CA HIS A 245 3.19 -0.90 -21.01
C HIS A 245 3.21 -2.07 -20.01
N ILE A 246 3.70 -1.83 -18.77
CA ILE A 246 3.63 -2.82 -17.70
C ILE A 246 2.18 -3.18 -17.42
N ALA A 247 1.29 -2.19 -17.24
CA ALA A 247 -0.12 -2.40 -16.97
C ALA A 247 -0.81 -3.21 -18.08
N GLU A 248 -0.59 -2.87 -19.35
CA GLU A 248 -1.16 -3.58 -20.51
C GLU A 248 -0.70 -5.05 -20.58
N TYR A 249 0.59 -5.28 -20.33
CA TYR A 249 1.16 -6.63 -20.30
C TYR A 249 0.57 -7.46 -19.15
N GLU A 250 0.59 -6.91 -17.93
CA GLU A 250 0.09 -7.60 -16.74
C GLU A 250 -1.42 -7.88 -16.82
N GLN A 251 -2.22 -6.96 -17.38
CA GLN A 251 -3.64 -7.18 -17.61
C GLN A 251 -3.89 -8.32 -18.61
N THR A 252 -3.06 -8.43 -19.65
CA THR A 252 -3.13 -9.54 -20.62
C THR A 252 -2.77 -10.86 -19.96
N LEU A 253 -1.70 -10.89 -19.17
CA LEU A 253 -1.27 -12.06 -18.42
C LEU A 253 -2.32 -12.47 -17.36
N MET A 254 -2.92 -11.51 -16.66
CA MET A 254 -3.97 -11.77 -15.68
C MET A 254 -5.19 -12.42 -16.31
N ARG A 255 -5.68 -11.91 -17.43
CA ARG A 255 -6.79 -12.53 -18.16
C ARG A 255 -6.48 -13.95 -18.58
N TYR A 256 -5.28 -14.18 -19.11
CA TYR A 256 -4.82 -15.52 -19.44
C TYR A 256 -4.81 -16.43 -18.21
N ALA A 257 -4.26 -15.97 -17.10
CA ALA A 257 -4.17 -16.75 -15.86
C ALA A 257 -5.55 -17.11 -15.31
N LEU A 258 -6.48 -16.18 -15.25
CA LEU A 258 -7.83 -16.44 -14.75
C LEU A 258 -8.56 -17.46 -15.62
N GLN A 259 -8.47 -17.32 -16.95
CA GLN A 259 -9.07 -18.27 -17.90
C GLN A 259 -8.42 -19.69 -17.80
N ALA A 260 -7.12 -19.76 -17.64
CA ALA A 260 -6.43 -21.05 -17.49
C ALA A 260 -6.81 -21.74 -16.16
N LEU A 261 -6.95 -20.99 -15.09
CA LEU A 261 -7.35 -21.50 -13.77
C LEU A 261 -8.80 -22.02 -13.71
N GLU A 262 -9.70 -21.57 -14.58
CA GLU A 262 -11.07 -22.12 -14.70
C GLU A 262 -11.07 -23.64 -15.02
N ASN A 263 -9.99 -24.16 -15.62
CA ASN A 263 -9.84 -25.57 -15.94
C ASN A 263 -9.36 -26.45 -14.76
N VAL A 264 -9.17 -25.87 -13.58
CA VAL A 264 -8.78 -26.60 -12.37
C VAL A 264 -10.02 -26.96 -11.57
N ALA A 265 -10.30 -28.26 -11.45
CA ALA A 265 -11.47 -28.74 -10.69
C ALA A 265 -11.34 -28.35 -9.21
N ASP A 266 -12.48 -28.06 -8.58
CA ASP A 266 -12.61 -27.67 -7.15
C ASP A 266 -11.76 -26.44 -6.74
N LEU A 267 -11.29 -25.63 -7.70
CA LEU A 267 -10.60 -24.37 -7.41
C LEU A 267 -11.62 -23.27 -7.11
N THR A 268 -11.47 -22.65 -5.96
CA THR A 268 -12.22 -21.44 -5.61
C THR A 268 -11.31 -20.24 -5.78
N LEU A 269 -11.68 -19.30 -6.65
CA LEU A 269 -11.02 -18.01 -6.83
C LEU A 269 -11.74 -16.93 -6.01
N TYR A 270 -10.98 -16.07 -5.34
CA TYR A 270 -11.49 -14.93 -4.57
C TYR A 270 -11.12 -13.62 -5.25
N GLY A 271 -12.02 -12.67 -5.25
CA GLY A 271 -11.83 -11.34 -5.86
C GLY A 271 -12.49 -11.20 -7.23
N PRO A 272 -12.58 -9.96 -7.76
CA PRO A 272 -13.27 -9.67 -9.02
C PRO A 272 -12.54 -10.24 -10.23
N GLN A 273 -13.23 -10.35 -11.38
CA GLN A 273 -12.60 -10.76 -12.64
C GLN A 273 -11.59 -9.73 -13.12
N ASP A 274 -11.91 -8.45 -13.00
CA ASP A 274 -10.98 -7.35 -13.27
C ASP A 274 -10.17 -7.06 -12.01
N ARG A 275 -8.90 -7.47 -12.02
CA ARG A 275 -8.00 -7.39 -10.86
C ARG A 275 -6.55 -7.16 -11.28
N LEU A 276 -5.72 -6.70 -10.35
CA LEU A 276 -4.31 -6.41 -10.55
C LEU A 276 -3.41 -7.30 -9.67
N GLY A 277 -2.38 -7.84 -10.26
CA GLY A 277 -1.22 -8.46 -9.58
C GLY A 277 -1.48 -9.71 -8.76
N ALA A 278 -2.60 -9.83 -8.04
CA ALA A 278 -2.86 -10.90 -7.08
C ALA A 278 -4.03 -11.80 -7.48
N ILE A 279 -3.83 -13.12 -7.37
CA ILE A 279 -4.87 -14.14 -7.53
C ILE A 279 -4.92 -14.95 -6.24
N ALA A 280 -5.96 -14.72 -5.43
CA ALA A 280 -6.23 -15.50 -4.23
C ALA A 280 -7.11 -16.71 -4.57
N PHE A 281 -6.77 -17.87 -4.02
CA PHE A 281 -7.49 -19.11 -4.29
C PHE A 281 -7.38 -20.12 -3.16
N ASN A 282 -8.32 -21.09 -3.14
CA ASN A 282 -8.22 -22.33 -2.38
C ASN A 282 -8.62 -23.52 -3.26
N LEU A 283 -8.05 -24.70 -2.98
CA LEU A 283 -8.30 -25.93 -3.73
C LEU A 283 -9.11 -26.91 -2.88
N GLY A 284 -10.37 -27.10 -3.22
CA GLY A 284 -11.27 -27.99 -2.50
C GLY A 284 -11.35 -27.68 -0.99
N LYS A 285 -11.24 -28.71 -0.16
CA LYS A 285 -11.21 -28.60 1.30
C LYS A 285 -9.80 -28.64 1.89
N HIS A 286 -8.77 -28.63 1.03
CA HIS A 286 -7.38 -28.76 1.45
C HIS A 286 -6.90 -27.46 2.10
N HIS A 287 -6.08 -27.60 3.14
CA HIS A 287 -5.52 -26.43 3.79
C HIS A 287 -4.56 -25.69 2.86
N ALA A 288 -4.63 -24.36 2.83
CA ALA A 288 -3.79 -23.53 1.93
C ALA A 288 -2.29 -23.82 2.07
N TYR A 289 -1.82 -24.11 3.29
CA TYR A 289 -0.42 -24.46 3.54
C TYR A 289 0.00 -25.77 2.87
N ASP A 290 -0.88 -26.78 2.84
CA ASP A 290 -0.60 -28.06 2.20
C ASP A 290 -0.50 -27.88 0.68
N VAL A 291 -1.45 -27.14 0.09
CA VAL A 291 -1.42 -26.81 -1.35
C VAL A 291 -0.16 -26.02 -1.70
N GLY A 292 0.19 -25.01 -0.89
CA GLY A 292 1.42 -24.23 -1.10
C GLY A 292 2.68 -25.07 -0.98
N SER A 293 2.75 -26.01 -0.03
CA SER A 293 3.88 -26.93 0.13
C SER A 293 4.06 -27.88 -1.07
N PHE A 294 2.96 -28.39 -1.63
CA PHE A 294 3.02 -29.18 -2.86
C PHE A 294 3.50 -28.35 -4.05
N LEU A 295 2.99 -27.13 -4.21
CA LEU A 295 3.42 -26.22 -5.28
C LEU A 295 4.91 -25.89 -5.16
N ASP A 296 5.40 -25.64 -3.95
CA ASP A 296 6.84 -25.39 -3.69
C ASP A 296 7.71 -26.56 -4.14
N ASN A 297 7.29 -27.80 -3.83
CA ASN A 297 7.97 -29.02 -4.31
C ASN A 297 7.97 -29.15 -5.85
N TYR A 298 7.05 -28.47 -6.54
CA TYR A 298 7.02 -28.41 -8.01
C TYR A 298 7.79 -27.20 -8.57
N GLY A 299 8.45 -26.43 -7.69
CA GLY A 299 9.17 -25.21 -8.06
C GLY A 299 8.24 -24.04 -8.41
N ILE A 300 7.05 -24.00 -7.82
CA ILE A 300 6.05 -22.95 -8.01
C ILE A 300 5.86 -22.21 -6.71
N ALA A 301 6.33 -20.97 -6.64
CA ALA A 301 6.26 -20.13 -5.46
C ALA A 301 4.89 -19.43 -5.35
N VAL A 302 4.15 -19.73 -4.30
CA VAL A 302 2.94 -19.01 -3.90
C VAL A 302 3.03 -18.62 -2.43
N ARG A 303 2.35 -17.56 -2.05
CA ARG A 303 2.20 -17.23 -0.63
C ARG A 303 0.96 -17.91 -0.07
N THR A 304 1.04 -18.40 1.18
CA THR A 304 -0.08 -18.99 1.91
C THR A 304 -0.31 -18.28 3.25
N GLY A 305 -1.54 -18.27 3.73
CA GLY A 305 -1.89 -17.70 5.01
C GLY A 305 -2.97 -16.62 4.95
N HIS A 306 -2.98 -15.74 5.94
CA HIS A 306 -3.96 -14.64 6.04
C HIS A 306 -3.52 -13.36 5.31
N HIS A 307 -2.35 -13.32 4.71
CA HIS A 307 -1.79 -12.22 3.90
C HIS A 307 -1.80 -10.85 4.59
N CYS A 308 -1.72 -10.81 5.93
CA CYS A 308 -1.90 -9.60 6.74
C CYS A 308 -3.26 -8.90 6.52
N ALA A 309 -4.32 -9.67 6.26
CA ALA A 309 -5.69 -9.23 6.03
C ALA A 309 -6.69 -10.17 6.72
N MET A 310 -6.53 -10.38 8.03
CA MET A 310 -7.38 -11.28 8.81
C MET A 310 -8.89 -10.96 8.72
N PRO A 311 -9.33 -9.68 8.71
CA PRO A 311 -10.74 -9.37 8.52
C PRO A 311 -11.30 -9.90 7.20
N LEU A 312 -10.49 -9.90 6.13
CA LEU A 312 -10.89 -10.44 4.83
C LEU A 312 -11.01 -11.97 4.86
N MET A 313 -10.12 -12.68 5.59
CA MET A 313 -10.26 -14.12 5.81
C MET A 313 -11.56 -14.45 6.54
N ALA A 314 -11.88 -13.66 7.57
CA ALA A 314 -13.14 -13.80 8.32
C ALA A 314 -14.37 -13.53 7.43
N PHE A 315 -14.32 -12.54 6.55
CA PHE A 315 -15.38 -12.23 5.58
C PHE A 315 -15.71 -13.45 4.68
N TYR A 316 -14.67 -14.12 4.16
CA TYR A 316 -14.85 -15.31 3.32
C TYR A 316 -15.04 -16.62 4.12
N GLY A 317 -14.94 -16.57 5.44
CA GLY A 317 -15.10 -17.76 6.31
C GLY A 317 -14.00 -18.80 6.13
N VAL A 318 -12.78 -18.38 5.77
CA VAL A 318 -11.62 -19.25 5.55
C VAL A 318 -10.46 -18.90 6.49
N PRO A 319 -9.70 -19.89 6.99
CA PRO A 319 -8.57 -19.61 7.88
C PRO A 319 -7.35 -19.03 7.13
N ALA A 320 -7.22 -19.36 5.85
CA ALA A 320 -6.10 -19.00 5.00
C ALA A 320 -6.45 -19.15 3.52
N MET A 321 -5.68 -18.47 2.66
CA MET A 321 -5.72 -18.61 1.21
C MET A 321 -4.32 -18.85 0.65
N CYS A 322 -4.23 -19.49 -0.51
CA CYS A 322 -3.09 -19.36 -1.40
C CYS A 322 -3.21 -18.08 -2.19
N ARG A 323 -2.07 -17.45 -2.53
CA ARG A 323 -2.00 -16.29 -3.41
C ARG A 323 -0.86 -16.44 -4.39
N ALA A 324 -1.17 -16.49 -5.68
CA ALA A 324 -0.23 -16.26 -6.75
C ALA A 324 -0.14 -14.75 -7.03
N SER A 325 1.08 -14.24 -7.22
CA SER A 325 1.30 -12.84 -7.55
C SER A 325 1.97 -12.75 -8.91
N LEU A 326 1.36 -12.02 -9.84
CA LEU A 326 1.88 -11.78 -11.18
C LEU A 326 2.51 -10.39 -11.24
N ALA A 327 3.60 -10.26 -11.96
CA ALA A 327 4.31 -9.03 -12.21
C ALA A 327 4.86 -9.01 -13.64
N MET A 328 5.44 -7.90 -14.04
CA MET A 328 5.94 -7.64 -15.40
C MET A 328 6.95 -8.67 -15.94
N TYR A 329 7.54 -9.49 -15.09
CA TYR A 329 8.52 -10.50 -15.46
C TYR A 329 7.95 -11.93 -15.56
N ASN A 330 6.67 -12.14 -15.20
CA ASN A 330 6.05 -13.45 -15.30
C ASN A 330 5.57 -13.73 -16.74
N THR A 331 5.45 -15.01 -17.08
CA THR A 331 5.10 -15.48 -18.42
C THR A 331 3.86 -16.40 -18.42
N THR A 332 3.29 -16.63 -19.58
CA THR A 332 2.19 -17.60 -19.77
C THR A 332 2.59 -19.01 -19.42
N GLU A 333 3.84 -19.41 -19.69
CA GLU A 333 4.39 -20.73 -19.35
C GLU A 333 4.46 -20.95 -17.84
N GLU A 334 4.72 -19.89 -17.06
CA GLU A 334 4.68 -19.97 -15.59
C GLU A 334 3.25 -20.14 -15.08
N VAL A 335 2.28 -19.49 -15.72
CA VAL A 335 0.85 -19.70 -15.44
C VAL A 335 0.44 -21.15 -15.75
N ASP A 336 0.86 -21.68 -16.90
CA ASP A 336 0.56 -23.07 -17.28
C ASP A 336 1.15 -24.08 -16.29
N ARG A 337 2.36 -23.81 -15.76
CA ARG A 337 2.95 -24.61 -14.70
C ARG A 337 2.14 -24.57 -13.41
N LEU A 338 1.63 -23.40 -13.01
CA LEU A 338 0.75 -23.27 -11.84
C LEU A 338 -0.52 -24.12 -12.02
N VAL A 339 -1.19 -24.02 -13.18
CA VAL A 339 -2.39 -24.79 -13.51
C VAL A 339 -2.11 -26.30 -13.46
N ALA A 340 -1.04 -26.75 -14.12
CA ALA A 340 -0.64 -28.17 -14.12
C ALA A 340 -0.31 -28.67 -12.70
N GLY A 341 0.36 -27.83 -11.88
CA GLY A 341 0.65 -28.12 -10.49
C GLY A 341 -0.62 -28.31 -9.66
N LEU A 342 -1.58 -27.41 -9.78
CA LEU A 342 -2.87 -27.49 -9.08
C LEU A 342 -3.68 -28.72 -9.52
N GLN A 343 -3.74 -29.02 -10.82
CA GLN A 343 -4.41 -30.23 -11.35
C GLN A 343 -3.77 -31.52 -10.80
N ARG A 344 -2.44 -31.53 -10.68
CA ARG A 344 -1.70 -32.67 -10.11
C ARG A 344 -2.03 -32.84 -8.62
N ILE A 345 -2.06 -31.75 -7.86
CA ILE A 345 -2.42 -31.77 -6.42
C ILE A 345 -3.85 -32.27 -6.25
N HIS A 346 -4.78 -31.75 -7.05
CA HIS A 346 -6.17 -32.20 -7.01
C HIS A 346 -6.29 -33.71 -7.18
N LYS A 347 -5.61 -34.29 -8.18
CA LYS A 347 -5.59 -35.75 -8.41
C LYS A 347 -4.93 -36.56 -7.29
N LEU A 348 -3.99 -35.97 -6.56
CA LEU A 348 -3.29 -36.65 -5.46
C LEU A 348 -4.10 -36.64 -4.16
N LEU A 349 -4.94 -35.65 -3.97
CA LEU A 349 -5.67 -35.43 -2.72
C LEU A 349 -7.16 -35.77 -2.83
N SER A 350 -7.68 -36.07 -4.04
CA SER A 350 -9.00 -36.65 -4.30
C SER A 350 -8.98 -38.13 -4.01
#